data_3d1030c66ca1c2aa17fb1335ade359dd
#
_entry.id   3d1030c66ca1c2aa17fb1335ade359dd
#
_cell.length_a   1.000
_cell.length_b   1.000
_cell.length_c   1.000
_cell.angle_alpha   90.00
_cell.angle_beta   90.00
_cell.angle_gamma   90.00
#
_symmetry.space_group_name_H-M   'P 1'
#
loop_
_entity.id
_entity.type
_entity.pdbx_description
1 polymer ?
#
loop_
_entity_poly.entity_id
_entity_poly.type
_entity_poly.pdbx_seq_one_letter_code
_entity_poly.pdbx_strand_id
1 'polypeptide(L)'
;MPDILVLFASKSDEDSYNHVIKILKKEKISYDLKLASAHKTPEDIDRIVSSSDCKVIISGAGLAAALPGVIAAKTLRPVIGVPCKGNYEGLDALLSIMQMPPGIPVLSV
;
A
#
# COMPACT_ATOMS: atom_id res chain seq x y z
N MET A 1 -18.00 5.15 6.80
CA MET A 1 -16.90 5.34 5.85
C MET A 1 -15.60 4.85 6.47
N PRO A 2 -14.83 3.96 5.81
CA PRO A 2 -13.60 3.42 6.39
C PRO A 2 -12.53 4.51 6.54
N ASP A 3 -11.84 4.49 7.67
CA ASP A 3 -10.73 5.41 7.92
C ASP A 3 -9.47 5.04 7.15
N ILE A 4 -9.26 3.74 6.94
CA ILE A 4 -8.05 3.23 6.31
C ILE A 4 -8.40 2.48 5.02
N LEU A 5 -7.68 2.76 3.97
CA LEU A 5 -7.65 1.92 2.77
C LEU A 5 -6.39 1.05 2.84
N VAL A 6 -6.58 -0.27 2.84
CA VAL A 6 -5.49 -1.24 2.78
C VAL A 6 -5.43 -1.75 1.34
N LEU A 7 -4.38 -1.36 0.62
CA LEU A 7 -4.26 -1.64 -0.82
C LEU A 7 -2.93 -2.35 -1.09
N PHE A 8 -3.01 -3.64 -1.38
CA PHE A 8 -1.84 -4.47 -1.64
C PHE A 8 -1.84 -4.96 -3.08
N ALA A 9 -0.65 -5.31 -3.57
CA ALA A 9 -0.46 -5.61 -4.99
C ALA A 9 -1.04 -6.97 -5.40
N SER A 10 -1.07 -7.94 -4.48
CA SER A 10 -1.42 -9.31 -4.85
C SER A 10 -1.93 -10.09 -3.64
N LYS A 11 -2.74 -11.11 -3.91
CA LYS A 11 -3.14 -12.06 -2.88
C LYS A 11 -1.95 -12.82 -2.29
N SER A 12 -0.85 -12.95 -3.02
CA SER A 12 0.37 -13.58 -2.49
C SER A 12 0.98 -12.79 -1.33
N ASP A 13 0.57 -11.54 -1.11
CA ASP A 13 1.02 -10.71 0.01
C ASP A 13 0.14 -10.88 1.26
N GLU A 14 -0.73 -11.88 1.29
CA GLU A 14 -1.75 -12.01 2.36
C GLU A 14 -1.16 -12.16 3.76
N ASP A 15 0.01 -12.77 3.91
CA ASP A 15 0.66 -12.83 5.22
C ASP A 15 0.92 -11.43 5.77
N SER A 16 1.35 -10.51 4.91
CA SER A 16 1.62 -9.13 5.30
C SER A 16 0.34 -8.34 5.56
N TYR A 17 -0.63 -8.36 4.63
CA TYR A 17 -1.84 -7.56 4.87
C TYR A 17 -2.74 -8.15 5.95
N ASN A 18 -2.67 -9.45 6.22
CA ASN A 18 -3.40 -10.02 7.34
C ASN A 18 -2.86 -9.55 8.69
N HIS A 19 -1.55 -9.31 8.80
CA HIS A 19 -0.97 -8.69 10.01
C HIS A 19 -1.51 -7.27 10.20
N VAL A 20 -1.57 -6.49 9.14
CA VAL A 20 -2.12 -5.13 9.18
C VAL A 20 -3.58 -5.16 9.63
N ILE A 21 -4.38 -6.02 9.00
CA ILE A 21 -5.81 -6.14 9.31
C ILE A 21 -6.03 -6.58 10.75
N LYS A 22 -5.22 -7.51 11.25
CA LYS A 22 -5.32 -7.98 12.63
C LYS A 22 -5.17 -6.83 13.63
N ILE A 23 -4.21 -5.94 13.39
CA ILE A 23 -3.99 -4.78 14.25
C ILE A 23 -5.14 -3.79 14.13
N LEU A 24 -5.61 -3.52 12.90
CA LEU A 24 -6.73 -2.61 12.70
C LEU A 24 -7.99 -3.09 13.42
N LYS A 25 -8.27 -4.39 13.36
CA LYS A 25 -9.40 -4.99 14.08
C LYS A 25 -9.23 -4.87 15.59
N LYS A 26 -8.04 -5.15 16.09
CA LYS A 26 -7.74 -5.05 17.54
C LYS A 26 -7.97 -3.63 18.04
N GLU A 27 -7.55 -2.65 17.27
CA GLU A 27 -7.66 -1.23 17.64
C GLU A 27 -9.02 -0.62 17.23
N LYS A 28 -9.92 -1.42 16.67
CA LYS A 28 -11.26 -1.00 16.25
C LYS A 28 -11.24 0.14 15.23
N ILE A 29 -10.29 0.08 14.30
CA ILE A 29 -10.16 1.05 13.22
C ILE A 29 -10.83 0.47 11.97
N SER A 30 -11.72 1.25 11.36
CA SER A 30 -12.42 0.83 10.14
C SER A 30 -11.47 0.81 8.94
N TYR A 31 -11.62 -0.19 8.07
CA TYR A 31 -10.77 -0.35 6.90
C TYR A 31 -11.52 -1.00 5.74
N ASP A 32 -11.03 -0.75 4.53
CA ASP A 32 -11.35 -1.52 3.33
C ASP A 32 -10.09 -2.20 2.83
N LEU A 33 -10.19 -3.46 2.43
CA LEU A 33 -9.10 -4.19 1.79
C LEU A 33 -9.37 -4.29 0.29
N LYS A 34 -8.42 -3.82 -0.51
CA LYS A 34 -8.46 -3.93 -1.97
C LYS A 34 -7.12 -4.47 -2.49
N LEU A 35 -7.17 -5.16 -3.62
CA LEU A 35 -5.99 -5.67 -4.29
C LEU A 35 -5.91 -5.07 -5.70
N ALA A 36 -4.78 -4.46 -6.04
CA ALA A 36 -4.51 -3.96 -7.38
C ALA A 36 -3.00 -3.83 -7.57
N SER A 37 -2.52 -4.09 -8.78
CA SER A 37 -1.10 -4.07 -9.11
C SER A 37 -0.76 -2.84 -9.93
N ALA A 38 0.33 -2.14 -9.55
CA ALA A 38 0.83 -1.00 -10.33
C ALA A 38 1.24 -1.40 -11.74
N HIS A 39 1.73 -2.63 -11.90
CA HIS A 39 2.21 -3.12 -13.19
C HIS A 39 1.14 -3.87 -14.00
N LYS A 40 0.25 -4.59 -13.31
CA LYS A 40 -0.75 -5.44 -13.98
C LYS A 40 -2.11 -4.78 -14.15
N THR A 41 -2.56 -3.98 -13.19
CA THR A 41 -3.88 -3.36 -13.19
C THR A 41 -3.83 -1.89 -12.81
N PRO A 42 -3.03 -1.06 -13.50
CA PRO A 42 -2.84 0.34 -13.10
C PRO A 42 -4.13 1.17 -13.11
N GLU A 43 -5.08 0.86 -13.98
CA GLU A 43 -6.37 1.58 -14.04
C GLU A 43 -7.21 1.38 -12.79
N ASP A 44 -7.11 0.18 -12.17
CA ASP A 44 -7.85 -0.12 -10.95
C ASP A 44 -7.37 0.73 -9.79
N ILE A 45 -6.07 1.07 -9.76
CA ILE A 45 -5.50 1.91 -8.71
C ILE A 45 -6.13 3.29 -8.74
N ASP A 46 -6.23 3.92 -9.89
CA ASP A 46 -6.86 5.24 -10.03
C ASP A 46 -8.29 5.21 -9.52
N ARG A 47 -9.06 4.21 -9.92
CA ARG A 47 -10.45 4.04 -9.54
C ARG A 47 -10.61 3.84 -8.04
N ILE A 48 -9.80 2.95 -7.45
CA ILE A 48 -9.87 2.63 -6.03
C ILE A 48 -9.50 3.85 -5.18
N VAL A 49 -8.41 4.52 -5.50
CA VAL A 49 -7.92 5.67 -4.73
C VAL A 49 -8.88 6.85 -4.83
N SER A 50 -9.38 7.15 -6.04
CA SER A 50 -10.27 8.29 -6.24
C SER A 50 -11.66 8.08 -5.66
N SER A 51 -12.14 6.84 -5.58
CA SER A 51 -13.46 6.53 -5.02
C SER A 51 -13.45 6.36 -3.49
N SER A 52 -12.27 6.26 -2.88
CA SER A 52 -12.14 6.10 -1.43
C SER A 52 -12.08 7.46 -0.74
N ASP A 53 -12.77 7.59 0.37
CA ASP A 53 -12.70 8.77 1.25
C ASP A 53 -11.94 8.48 2.54
N CYS A 54 -11.08 7.47 2.53
CA CYS A 54 -10.22 7.13 3.65
C CYS A 54 -9.32 8.29 4.06
N LYS A 55 -8.81 8.25 5.29
CA LYS A 55 -7.88 9.26 5.82
C LYS A 55 -6.43 8.91 5.57
N VAL A 56 -6.11 7.61 5.58
CA VAL A 56 -4.75 7.09 5.41
C VAL A 56 -4.79 5.84 4.54
N ILE A 57 -3.76 5.66 3.74
CA ILE A 57 -3.63 4.47 2.89
C ILE A 57 -2.42 3.66 3.36
N ILE A 58 -2.65 2.37 3.64
CA ILE A 58 -1.59 1.41 3.93
C ILE A 58 -1.44 0.53 2.69
N SER A 59 -0.28 0.55 2.07
CA SER A 59 -0.05 -0.14 0.81
C SER A 59 1.21 -0.98 0.84
N GLY A 60 1.14 -2.18 0.32
CA GLY A 60 2.27 -3.09 0.27
C GLY A 60 2.44 -3.74 -1.08
N ALA A 61 3.68 -4.08 -1.38
CA ALA A 61 4.06 -4.81 -2.58
C ALA A 61 5.43 -5.44 -2.36
N GLY A 62 5.71 -6.49 -3.12
CA GLY A 62 7.03 -7.13 -3.15
C GLY A 62 7.80 -6.76 -4.41
N LEU A 63 9.02 -7.29 -4.52
CA LEU A 63 9.88 -7.09 -5.68
C LEU A 63 10.12 -5.59 -5.94
N ALA A 64 9.97 -5.14 -7.18
CA ALA A 64 9.99 -3.70 -7.51
C ALA A 64 8.69 -3.06 -7.02
N ALA A 65 8.57 -2.82 -5.73
CA ALA A 65 7.35 -2.43 -5.02
C ALA A 65 6.91 -1.01 -5.36
N ALA A 66 6.45 -0.80 -6.59
CA ALA A 66 6.06 0.52 -7.10
C ALA A 66 4.72 1.02 -6.54
N LEU A 67 3.87 0.14 -6.03
CA LEU A 67 2.49 0.49 -5.69
C LEU A 67 2.37 1.63 -4.67
N PRO A 68 3.08 1.63 -3.54
CA PRO A 68 2.95 2.74 -2.58
C PRO A 68 3.31 4.10 -3.20
N GLY A 69 4.37 4.17 -3.99
CA GLY A 69 4.78 5.39 -4.66
C GLY A 69 3.80 5.84 -5.74
N VAL A 70 3.24 4.91 -6.49
CA VAL A 70 2.20 5.20 -7.49
C VAL A 70 0.97 5.80 -6.81
N ILE A 71 0.56 5.24 -5.69
CA ILE A 71 -0.58 5.77 -4.91
C ILE A 71 -0.25 7.18 -4.39
N ALA A 72 0.94 7.36 -3.82
CA ALA A 72 1.34 8.66 -3.27
C ALA A 72 1.34 9.78 -4.32
N ALA A 73 1.60 9.45 -5.57
CA ALA A 73 1.52 10.40 -6.67
C ALA A 73 0.09 10.82 -7.02
N LYS A 74 -0.92 10.10 -6.54
CA LYS A 74 -2.33 10.30 -6.89
C LYS A 74 -3.17 10.91 -5.77
N THR A 75 -2.60 11.11 -4.59
CA THR A 75 -3.35 11.58 -3.43
C THR A 75 -2.46 12.43 -2.51
N LEU A 76 -3.10 13.35 -1.77
CA LEU A 76 -2.43 14.11 -0.72
C LEU A 76 -2.54 13.42 0.65
N ARG A 77 -3.25 12.30 0.72
CA ARG A 77 -3.39 11.54 1.97
C ARG A 77 -2.07 10.83 2.30
N PRO A 78 -1.75 10.63 3.59
CA PRO A 78 -0.56 9.87 3.97
C PRO A 78 -0.61 8.44 3.41
N VAL A 79 0.51 7.99 2.88
CA VAL A 79 0.68 6.62 2.40
C VAL A 79 1.77 5.94 3.22
N ILE A 80 1.43 4.81 3.81
CA ILE A 80 2.36 3.97 4.57
C ILE A 80 2.69 2.75 3.73
N GLY A 81 3.95 2.60 3.35
CA GLY A 81 4.42 1.50 2.53
C GLY A 81 4.86 0.31 3.37
N VAL A 82 4.45 -0.88 2.97
CA VAL A 82 4.81 -2.15 3.62
C VAL A 82 5.61 -2.99 2.63
N PRO A 83 6.92 -3.16 2.83
CA PRO A 83 7.71 -4.01 1.95
C PRO A 83 7.38 -5.49 2.19
N CYS A 84 7.01 -6.19 1.13
CA CYS A 84 6.71 -7.61 1.18
C CYS A 84 7.92 -8.41 0.73
N LYS A 85 8.09 -9.61 1.30
CA LYS A 85 9.24 -10.46 0.98
C LYS A 85 9.17 -10.96 -0.45
N GLY A 86 10.34 -10.98 -1.10
CA GLY A 86 10.56 -11.55 -2.41
C GLY A 86 11.92 -12.23 -2.43
N ASN A 87 12.66 -12.08 -3.53
CA ASN A 87 13.93 -12.78 -3.72
C ASN A 87 15.05 -12.30 -2.79
N TYR A 88 14.95 -11.09 -2.23
CA TYR A 88 15.99 -10.47 -1.40
C TYR A 88 15.50 -10.19 0.01
N GLU A 89 14.63 -11.05 0.54
CA GLU A 89 14.10 -10.93 1.90
C GLU A 89 13.36 -9.61 2.15
N GLY A 90 12.84 -8.99 1.10
CA GLY A 90 12.12 -7.73 1.19
C GLY A 90 13.00 -6.48 1.05
N LEU A 91 14.32 -6.63 0.92
CA LEU A 91 15.21 -5.47 0.77
C LEU A 91 14.93 -4.71 -0.52
N ASP A 92 14.69 -5.42 -1.62
CA ASP A 92 14.31 -4.82 -2.90
C ASP A 92 13.04 -3.99 -2.78
N ALA A 93 12.02 -4.53 -2.11
CA ALA A 93 10.77 -3.84 -1.88
C ALA A 93 10.97 -2.61 -0.99
N LEU A 94 11.74 -2.74 0.09
CA LEU A 94 12.04 -1.63 0.99
C LEU A 94 12.72 -0.48 0.25
N LEU A 95 13.73 -0.77 -0.56
CA LEU A 95 14.44 0.24 -1.32
C LEU A 95 13.53 0.91 -2.36
N SER A 96 12.67 0.13 -3.03
CA SER A 96 11.70 0.68 -3.98
C SER A 96 10.72 1.65 -3.33
N ILE A 97 10.26 1.33 -2.12
CA ILE A 97 9.31 2.15 -1.37
C ILE A 97 9.98 3.43 -0.85
N MET A 98 11.20 3.32 -0.34
CA MET A 98 11.92 4.43 0.28
C MET A 98 12.42 5.47 -0.70
N GLN A 99 12.82 5.07 -1.91
CA GLN A 99 13.47 5.94 -2.88
C GLN A 99 12.44 6.73 -3.69
N MET A 100 11.82 7.68 -3.04
CA MET A 100 10.83 8.55 -3.66
C MET A 100 11.46 9.86 -4.14
N PRO A 101 10.93 10.44 -5.23
CA PRO A 101 11.38 11.75 -5.66
C PRO A 101 11.02 12.84 -4.62
N PRO A 102 11.78 13.93 -4.55
CA PRO A 102 11.46 15.03 -3.63
C PRO A 102 10.03 15.53 -3.82
N GLY A 103 9.34 15.73 -2.70
CA GLY A 103 7.97 16.24 -2.69
C GLY A 103 6.87 15.21 -2.71
N ILE A 104 7.21 13.91 -2.90
CA ILE A 104 6.21 12.82 -2.87
C ILE A 104 6.66 11.80 -1.82
N PRO A 105 6.29 11.99 -0.54
CA PRO A 105 6.76 11.11 0.52
C PRO A 105 5.92 9.84 0.64
N VAL A 106 6.58 8.74 1.02
CA VAL A 106 5.95 7.50 1.47
C VAL A 106 6.61 7.10 2.78
N LEU A 107 5.80 6.86 3.80
CA LEU A 107 6.32 6.31 5.05
C LEU A 107 6.62 4.83 4.84
N SER A 108 7.74 4.36 5.36
CA SER A 108 8.10 2.94 5.24
C SER A 108 8.18 2.30 6.61
N VAL A 109 7.65 1.08 6.70
CA VAL A 109 7.62 0.33 7.98
C VAL A 109 8.13 -1.08 7.79
#